data_249b047034c0bb525d4dccb16d391c22
#
_entry.id   249b047034c0bb525d4dccb16d391c22
#
_cell.length_a   1.000
_cell.length_b   1.000
_cell.length_c   1.000
_cell.angle_alpha   90.00
_cell.angle_beta   90.00
_cell.angle_gamma   90.00
#
_symmetry.space_group_name_H-M   'P 1'
#
loop_
_entity.id
_entity.type
_entity.pdbx_description
1 polymer ?
#
loop_
_entity_poly.entity_id
_entity_poly.type
_entity_poly.pdbx_seq_one_letter_code
_entity_poly.pdbx_strand_id
1 'polypeptide(L)'
;MKFSLLLLSLVGLGNAIELPKPNGPYSVAVRTSAMIDKHRIDPYDPRRGHRNVLASIFWPVPSPSCSKTTLPYMTPAVAKLYGQKAQSMGLSNETFAAFEYSVCTPLHTPKGCGSKRQFPLIIFSPGAGNSRLLYSNMARSFASFGNIVALIDHPYDADIIEFPDGKTIMTGNIPETTKSLIKLTKVRAEDISFVISEVLQSSLYKSVLKGLPGSVDKSKIVALGHSLGGASAAVAILSDKRICGGMDMDGQIFDPALSQGLEKPFFLVGRPNHSKEDATWNKFFANLRGSKKMITIDRTVHGSFTDYPQLIQALNLPASASKAIQPLIGTVNPSDLENGLSKIVVSFVKACSNI
;
A
#
# COMPACT_ATOMS: atom_id res chain seq x y z
N MET A 1 11.75 -26.86 28.41
CA MET A 1 12.05 -25.61 29.12
C MET A 1 10.82 -24.71 29.00
N LYS A 2 10.15 -24.45 30.13
CA LYS A 2 9.00 -23.54 30.18
C LYS A 2 9.54 -22.13 30.13
N PHE A 3 9.39 -21.44 29.01
CA PHE A 3 9.61 -19.99 28.96
C PHE A 3 8.46 -19.33 29.70
N SER A 4 8.76 -18.72 30.84
CA SER A 4 7.86 -17.81 31.56
C SER A 4 7.50 -16.66 30.66
N LEU A 5 6.28 -16.67 30.13
CA LEU A 5 5.61 -15.50 29.58
C LEU A 5 5.18 -14.59 30.74
N LEU A 6 6.14 -13.90 31.35
CA LEU A 6 5.88 -12.70 32.14
C LEU A 6 6.42 -11.54 31.33
N LEU A 7 5.56 -10.73 30.85
CA LEU A 7 5.68 -9.34 30.43
C LEU A 7 4.84 -9.09 29.18
N LEU A 8 3.87 -8.28 29.38
CA LEU A 8 3.63 -7.05 28.63
C LEU A 8 2.19 -6.58 28.80
N SER A 9 1.75 -6.45 30.04
CA SER A 9 0.60 -5.61 30.38
C SER A 9 1.01 -4.14 30.64
N LEU A 10 1.98 -3.62 29.89
CA LEU A 10 2.55 -2.28 30.10
C LEU A 10 2.36 -1.30 28.94
N VAL A 11 1.45 -1.56 28.00
CA VAL A 11 0.86 -0.45 27.26
C VAL A 11 -0.37 -0.04 28.07
N GLY A 12 -0.20 0.97 28.93
CA GLY A 12 -1.31 1.55 29.67
C GLY A 12 -2.39 1.96 28.67
N LEU A 13 -3.54 1.33 28.77
CA LEU A 13 -4.77 1.70 28.07
C LEU A 13 -5.10 3.17 28.39
N GLY A 14 -4.79 4.10 27.52
CA GLY A 14 -5.14 5.49 27.73
C GLY A 14 -4.64 6.52 26.75
N ASN A 15 -3.51 6.31 26.10
CA ASN A 15 -2.98 7.33 25.19
C ASN A 15 -2.91 6.79 23.76
N ALA A 16 -3.51 7.52 22.82
CA ALA A 16 -3.34 7.30 21.40
C ALA A 16 -1.86 7.46 21.02
N ILE A 17 -1.38 6.59 20.13
CA ILE A 17 0.02 6.58 19.64
C ILE A 17 0.03 7.22 18.27
N GLU A 18 0.43 8.49 18.22
CA GLU A 18 0.51 9.21 16.93
C GLU A 18 1.74 8.75 16.13
N LEU A 19 1.50 8.28 14.91
CA LEU A 19 2.57 7.92 13.98
C LEU A 19 3.30 9.17 13.46
N PRO A 20 4.61 9.06 13.17
CA PRO A 20 5.43 10.17 12.67
C PRO A 20 4.83 10.85 11.44
N LYS A 21 5.09 12.14 11.30
CA LYS A 21 4.71 12.88 10.09
C LYS A 21 5.60 12.46 8.92
N PRO A 22 5.04 12.42 7.72
CA PRO A 22 5.84 12.24 6.51
C PRO A 22 6.84 13.38 6.31
N ASN A 23 7.98 13.07 5.66
CA ASN A 23 9.10 14.01 5.49
C ASN A 23 9.03 14.85 4.21
N GLY A 24 8.00 14.69 3.36
CA GLY A 24 7.85 15.47 2.14
C GLY A 24 7.34 16.89 2.39
N PRO A 25 7.41 17.77 1.37
CA PRO A 25 7.06 19.19 1.49
C PRO A 25 5.56 19.47 1.57
N TYR A 26 4.70 18.46 1.37
CA TYR A 26 3.25 18.61 1.40
C TYR A 26 2.66 18.00 2.67
N SER A 27 1.62 18.65 3.18
CA SER A 27 0.64 17.98 4.02
C SER A 27 -0.15 16.96 3.17
N VAL A 28 -0.76 15.97 3.81
CA VAL A 28 -1.44 14.88 3.09
C VAL A 28 -2.89 14.78 3.54
N ALA A 29 -3.80 14.85 2.60
CA ALA A 29 -5.21 14.53 2.81
C ALA A 29 -5.49 13.08 2.42
N VAL A 30 -6.55 12.50 2.97
CA VAL A 30 -7.00 11.14 2.65
C VAL A 30 -8.52 11.07 2.58
N ARG A 31 -9.01 10.21 1.70
CA ARG A 31 -10.41 9.79 1.66
C ARG A 31 -10.51 8.33 1.26
N THR A 32 -11.37 7.60 1.95
CA THR A 32 -11.72 6.23 1.58
C THR A 32 -12.97 6.25 0.68
N SER A 33 -12.92 5.44 -0.39
CA SER A 33 -14.01 5.31 -1.37
C SER A 33 -14.27 3.85 -1.67
N ALA A 34 -15.54 3.44 -1.55
CA ALA A 34 -16.02 2.16 -2.04
C ALA A 34 -16.47 2.32 -3.49
N MET A 35 -16.03 1.42 -4.37
CA MET A 35 -16.25 1.48 -5.80
C MET A 35 -16.77 0.14 -6.31
N ILE A 36 -17.98 0.11 -6.87
CA ILE A 36 -18.59 -1.12 -7.38
C ILE A 36 -18.36 -1.21 -8.88
N ASP A 37 -17.61 -2.21 -9.31
CA ASP A 37 -17.45 -2.56 -10.71
C ASP A 37 -18.67 -3.35 -11.20
N LYS A 38 -19.60 -2.64 -11.81
CA LYS A 38 -20.85 -3.21 -12.31
C LYS A 38 -20.66 -4.16 -13.51
N HIS A 39 -19.49 -4.17 -14.12
CA HIS A 39 -19.16 -5.00 -15.27
C HIS A 39 -18.53 -6.34 -14.87
N ARG A 40 -18.04 -6.47 -13.63
CA ARG A 40 -17.42 -7.70 -13.14
C ARG A 40 -18.21 -8.33 -12.01
N ILE A 41 -18.49 -9.63 -12.15
CA ILE A 41 -18.93 -10.47 -11.03
C ILE A 41 -17.68 -10.87 -10.25
N ASP A 42 -17.72 -10.75 -8.93
CA ASP A 42 -16.61 -11.13 -8.07
C ASP A 42 -16.43 -12.66 -8.12
N PRO A 43 -15.26 -13.16 -8.56
CA PRO A 43 -15.03 -14.59 -8.68
C PRO A 43 -14.89 -15.31 -7.34
N TYR A 44 -14.80 -14.56 -6.24
CA TYR A 44 -14.61 -15.06 -4.87
C TYR A 44 -15.82 -14.77 -3.98
N ASP A 45 -16.81 -13.97 -4.42
CA ASP A 45 -18.05 -13.79 -3.68
C ASP A 45 -18.95 -15.02 -3.82
N PRO A 46 -19.25 -15.75 -2.72
CA PRO A 46 -20.14 -16.89 -2.76
C PRO A 46 -21.56 -16.54 -3.23
N ARG A 47 -21.97 -15.28 -3.11
CA ARG A 47 -23.27 -14.77 -3.57
C ARG A 47 -23.22 -14.26 -5.02
N ARG A 48 -22.06 -14.31 -5.67
CA ARG A 48 -21.86 -13.84 -7.04
C ARG A 48 -22.26 -12.37 -7.25
N GLY A 49 -21.99 -11.54 -6.26
CA GLY A 49 -22.19 -10.09 -6.35
C GLY A 49 -21.18 -9.42 -7.27
N HIS A 50 -21.42 -8.15 -7.55
CA HIS A 50 -20.45 -7.33 -8.29
C HIS A 50 -19.18 -7.10 -7.46
N ARG A 51 -18.04 -6.95 -8.16
CA ARG A 51 -16.75 -6.67 -7.52
C ARG A 51 -16.79 -5.30 -6.83
N ASN A 52 -16.64 -5.25 -5.51
CA ASN A 52 -16.73 -4.04 -4.70
C ASN A 52 -15.36 -3.71 -4.10
N VAL A 53 -14.59 -2.89 -4.78
CA VAL A 53 -13.23 -2.51 -4.40
C VAL A 53 -13.24 -1.34 -3.43
N LEU A 54 -12.45 -1.41 -2.36
CA LEU A 54 -12.28 -0.32 -1.41
C LEU A 54 -10.89 0.29 -1.57
N ALA A 55 -10.79 1.62 -1.68
CA ALA A 55 -9.50 2.28 -1.75
C ALA A 55 -9.41 3.47 -0.79
N SER A 56 -8.24 3.63 -0.15
CA SER A 56 -7.84 4.86 0.54
C SER A 56 -6.98 5.69 -0.40
N ILE A 57 -7.45 6.89 -0.74
CA ILE A 57 -6.77 7.77 -1.68
C ILE A 57 -6.15 8.91 -0.89
N PHE A 58 -4.83 9.02 -0.96
CA PHE A 58 -4.01 10.06 -0.34
C PHE A 58 -3.57 11.06 -1.39
N TRP A 59 -3.57 12.35 -1.08
CA TRP A 59 -3.10 13.39 -2.02
C TRP A 59 -2.41 14.55 -1.32
N PRO A 60 -1.47 15.24 -2.01
CA PRO A 60 -0.75 16.37 -1.46
C PRO A 60 -1.62 17.61 -1.33
N VAL A 61 -1.47 18.31 -0.20
CA VAL A 61 -2.12 19.59 0.07
C VAL A 61 -1.03 20.58 0.52
N PRO A 62 -1.00 21.83 -0.01
CA PRO A 62 -0.08 22.85 0.49
C PRO A 62 -0.32 23.12 1.98
N SER A 63 0.75 23.17 2.77
CA SER A 63 0.65 23.31 4.23
C SER A 63 -0.18 24.52 4.71
N PRO A 64 -0.12 25.71 4.07
CA PRO A 64 -0.96 26.85 4.46
C PRO A 64 -2.47 26.63 4.29
N SER A 65 -2.87 25.67 3.43
CA SER A 65 -4.26 25.34 3.12
C SER A 65 -4.79 24.13 3.91
N CYS A 66 -4.15 23.80 5.02
CA CYS A 66 -4.40 22.57 5.77
C CYS A 66 -4.87 22.84 7.19
N SER A 67 -6.02 22.28 7.59
CA SER A 67 -6.39 22.05 8.98
C SER A 67 -6.00 20.63 9.38
N LYS A 68 -5.23 20.48 10.46
CA LYS A 68 -4.86 19.14 10.95
C LYS A 68 -6.05 18.44 11.55
N THR A 69 -6.19 17.16 11.23
CA THR A 69 -7.14 16.23 11.83
C THR A 69 -6.43 14.92 12.10
N THR A 70 -6.70 14.29 13.21
CA THR A 70 -6.19 12.97 13.55
C THR A 70 -7.20 11.91 13.17
N LEU A 71 -6.74 10.81 12.59
CA LEU A 71 -7.56 9.66 12.22
C LEU A 71 -6.99 8.40 12.87
N PRO A 72 -7.83 7.44 13.28
CA PRO A 72 -7.38 6.10 13.63
C PRO A 72 -6.59 5.47 12.48
N TYR A 73 -5.53 4.75 12.81
CA TYR A 73 -4.70 4.04 11.82
C TYR A 73 -5.48 2.93 11.12
N MET A 74 -6.28 2.18 11.87
CA MET A 74 -7.18 1.15 11.36
C MET A 74 -8.62 1.44 11.75
N THR A 75 -9.55 0.96 10.94
CA THR A 75 -10.98 0.95 11.28
C THR A 75 -11.27 -0.09 12.37
N PRO A 76 -12.36 0.03 13.15
CA PRO A 76 -12.57 -0.80 14.36
C PRO A 76 -12.51 -2.31 14.12
N ALA A 77 -13.16 -2.83 13.07
CA ALA A 77 -13.16 -4.27 12.81
C ALA A 77 -11.77 -4.76 12.34
N VAL A 78 -11.06 -3.95 11.55
CA VAL A 78 -9.69 -4.26 11.12
C VAL A 78 -8.74 -4.21 12.30
N ALA A 79 -8.81 -3.18 13.14
CA ALA A 79 -7.98 -3.05 14.36
C ALA A 79 -8.17 -4.25 15.29
N LYS A 80 -9.42 -4.70 15.47
CA LYS A 80 -9.75 -5.88 16.30
C LYS A 80 -9.07 -7.14 15.76
N LEU A 81 -9.17 -7.41 14.45
CA LEU A 81 -8.55 -8.60 13.85
C LEU A 81 -7.01 -8.56 13.96
N TYR A 82 -6.40 -7.43 13.64
CA TYR A 82 -4.95 -7.26 13.73
C TYR A 82 -4.46 -7.26 15.19
N GLY A 83 -5.27 -6.77 16.13
CA GLY A 83 -5.02 -6.89 17.57
C GLY A 83 -4.96 -8.36 18.01
N GLN A 84 -5.91 -9.20 17.57
CA GLN A 84 -5.87 -10.64 17.82
C GLN A 84 -4.60 -11.31 17.27
N LYS A 85 -4.16 -10.91 16.06
CA LYS A 85 -2.87 -11.36 15.51
C LYS A 85 -1.68 -10.89 16.36
N ALA A 86 -1.71 -9.66 16.85
CA ALA A 86 -0.67 -9.10 17.73
C ALA A 86 -0.53 -9.86 19.05
N GLN A 87 -1.63 -10.38 19.60
CA GLN A 87 -1.60 -11.22 20.80
C GLN A 87 -0.75 -12.48 20.62
N SER A 88 -0.77 -13.11 19.45
CA SER A 88 0.08 -14.27 19.19
C SER A 88 1.57 -13.95 19.20
N MET A 89 1.93 -12.66 19.06
CA MET A 89 3.28 -12.12 19.13
C MET A 89 3.61 -11.51 20.52
N GLY A 90 2.73 -11.66 21.50
CA GLY A 90 2.93 -11.14 22.86
C GLY A 90 2.59 -9.65 23.05
N LEU A 91 1.92 -9.02 22.09
CA LEU A 91 1.44 -7.64 22.20
C LEU A 91 0.00 -7.60 22.72
N SER A 92 -0.48 -6.41 23.12
CA SER A 92 -1.89 -6.23 23.50
C SER A 92 -2.80 -6.37 22.29
N ASN A 93 -4.01 -6.91 22.47
CA ASN A 93 -5.06 -6.92 21.45
C ASN A 93 -5.55 -5.51 21.08
N GLU A 94 -5.31 -4.50 21.92
CA GLU A 94 -5.63 -3.11 21.65
C GLU A 94 -4.53 -2.36 20.87
N THR A 95 -3.40 -3.02 20.57
CA THR A 95 -2.24 -2.38 19.95
C THR A 95 -2.60 -1.62 18.68
N PHE A 96 -3.37 -2.25 17.77
CA PHE A 96 -3.72 -1.60 16.50
C PHE A 96 -4.81 -0.55 16.62
N ALA A 97 -5.66 -0.63 17.65
CA ALA A 97 -6.66 0.39 17.94
C ALA A 97 -6.04 1.65 18.56
N ALA A 98 -4.86 1.54 19.19
CA ALA A 98 -4.17 2.66 19.81
C ALA A 98 -3.45 3.57 18.80
N PHE A 99 -3.15 3.10 17.59
CA PHE A 99 -2.44 3.91 16.59
C PHE A 99 -3.34 4.91 15.90
N GLU A 100 -2.80 6.11 15.72
CA GLU A 100 -3.42 7.17 14.95
C GLU A 100 -2.39 7.94 14.12
N TYR A 101 -2.85 8.71 13.14
CA TYR A 101 -1.99 9.57 12.34
C TYR A 101 -2.67 10.88 11.97
N SER A 102 -1.88 11.94 11.89
CA SER A 102 -2.35 13.25 11.42
C SER A 102 -2.52 13.29 9.91
N VAL A 103 -3.63 13.86 9.47
CA VAL A 103 -3.92 14.20 8.06
C VAL A 103 -4.35 15.65 7.92
N CYS A 104 -4.45 16.09 6.68
CA CYS A 104 -4.94 17.39 6.30
C CYS A 104 -6.42 17.33 5.92
N THR A 105 -7.25 18.16 6.53
CA THR A 105 -8.55 18.53 5.97
C THR A 105 -8.36 19.81 5.16
N PRO A 106 -8.50 19.78 3.82
CA PRO A 106 -8.30 20.97 3.00
C PRO A 106 -9.32 22.05 3.33
N LEU A 107 -8.85 23.24 3.71
CA LEU A 107 -9.71 24.37 4.10
C LEU A 107 -10.41 24.98 2.90
N HIS A 108 -9.70 25.11 1.77
CA HIS A 108 -10.22 25.66 0.54
C HIS A 108 -9.58 24.97 -0.67
N THR A 109 -10.30 24.89 -1.77
CA THR A 109 -9.66 24.73 -3.07
C THR A 109 -8.98 26.09 -3.35
N PRO A 110 -7.66 26.17 -3.56
CA PRO A 110 -7.00 27.45 -3.80
C PRO A 110 -7.66 28.15 -4.99
N LYS A 111 -8.40 29.25 -4.73
CA LYS A 111 -8.93 30.12 -5.79
C LYS A 111 -7.73 30.76 -6.49
N GLY A 112 -7.62 30.60 -7.79
CA GLY A 112 -6.55 31.21 -8.59
C GLY A 112 -5.32 30.32 -8.85
N CYS A 113 -5.19 29.15 -8.20
CA CYS A 113 -4.36 28.09 -8.74
C CYS A 113 -5.16 27.35 -9.84
N GLY A 114 -5.44 28.02 -10.93
CA GLY A 114 -5.51 27.39 -12.23
C GLY A 114 -4.13 26.84 -12.55
N SER A 115 -3.56 26.13 -11.56
CA SER A 115 -2.21 25.64 -11.64
C SER A 115 -2.24 24.56 -12.70
N LYS A 116 -1.46 24.77 -13.75
CA LYS A 116 -1.07 23.77 -14.73
C LYS A 116 -0.33 22.58 -14.06
N ARG A 117 -0.34 22.54 -12.70
CA ARG A 117 0.35 21.54 -11.91
C ARG A 117 -0.38 20.21 -12.01
N GLN A 118 0.35 19.20 -12.40
CA GLN A 118 -0.14 17.84 -12.51
C GLN A 118 0.59 16.96 -11.50
N PHE A 119 -0.16 16.05 -10.86
CA PHE A 119 0.35 15.12 -9.86
C PHE A 119 0.29 13.70 -10.37
N PRO A 120 1.40 12.95 -10.33
CA PRO A 120 1.41 11.53 -10.66
C PRO A 120 0.41 10.74 -9.82
N LEU A 121 -0.12 9.65 -10.41
CA LEU A 121 -1.00 8.72 -9.74
C LEU A 121 -0.26 7.40 -9.50
N ILE A 122 -0.16 7.02 -8.24
CA ILE A 122 0.35 5.73 -7.79
C ILE A 122 -0.83 4.86 -7.38
N ILE A 123 -0.97 3.69 -7.97
CA ILE A 123 -1.87 2.64 -7.47
C ILE A 123 -1.02 1.63 -6.73
N PHE A 124 -1.33 1.40 -5.45
CA PHE A 124 -0.59 0.48 -4.61
C PHE A 124 -1.45 -0.73 -4.22
N SER A 125 -0.96 -1.91 -4.56
CA SER A 125 -1.57 -3.20 -4.22
C SER A 125 -0.82 -3.84 -3.05
N PRO A 126 -1.50 -4.21 -1.94
CA PRO A 126 -0.93 -4.86 -0.77
C PRO A 126 -0.42 -6.29 -1.02
N GLY A 127 0.33 -6.85 -0.07
CA GLY A 127 0.64 -8.27 -0.03
C GLY A 127 -0.61 -9.15 0.09
N ALA A 128 -0.48 -10.45 -0.16
CA ALA A 128 -1.58 -11.41 0.03
C ALA A 128 -2.08 -11.37 1.48
N GLY A 129 -3.39 -11.38 1.67
CA GLY A 129 -4.03 -11.33 2.99
C GLY A 129 -3.97 -9.95 3.67
N ASN A 130 -3.11 -9.04 3.27
CA ASN A 130 -2.94 -7.78 3.97
C ASN A 130 -4.05 -6.78 3.64
N SER A 131 -4.58 -6.13 4.69
CA SER A 131 -5.37 -4.92 4.50
C SER A 131 -4.51 -3.78 3.95
N ARG A 132 -5.11 -2.95 3.08
CA ARG A 132 -4.50 -1.71 2.61
C ARG A 132 -3.99 -0.83 3.74
N LEU A 133 -4.64 -0.89 4.90
CA LEU A 133 -4.32 -0.05 6.06
C LEU A 133 -2.90 -0.28 6.59
N LEU A 134 -2.32 -1.47 6.38
CA LEU A 134 -0.91 -1.76 6.71
C LEU A 134 0.13 -1.01 5.85
N TYR A 135 -0.31 -0.17 4.93
CA TYR A 135 0.53 0.62 4.03
C TYR A 135 0.17 2.11 4.07
N SER A 136 -0.68 2.52 5.05
CA SER A 136 -1.18 3.90 5.16
C SER A 136 -0.07 4.90 5.44
N ASN A 137 0.91 4.56 6.28
CA ASN A 137 2.05 5.43 6.56
C ASN A 137 2.96 5.58 5.34
N MET A 138 3.25 4.48 4.66
CA MET A 138 4.01 4.48 3.41
C MET A 138 3.31 5.32 2.32
N ALA A 139 1.99 5.19 2.16
CA ALA A 139 1.21 5.98 1.21
C ALA A 139 1.21 7.47 1.54
N ARG A 140 1.10 7.83 2.84
CA ARG A 140 1.24 9.21 3.31
C ARG A 140 2.62 9.76 2.95
N SER A 141 3.66 8.96 3.14
CA SER A 141 5.02 9.35 2.80
C SER A 141 5.15 9.64 1.30
N PHE A 142 4.70 8.73 0.42
CA PHE A 142 4.73 8.96 -1.03
C PHE A 142 3.89 10.18 -1.45
N ALA A 143 2.72 10.37 -0.84
CA ALA A 143 1.84 11.51 -1.13
C ALA A 143 2.47 12.84 -0.69
N SER A 144 3.22 12.86 0.42
CA SER A 144 3.90 14.06 0.92
C SER A 144 4.98 14.60 -0.04
N PHE A 145 5.47 13.75 -0.94
CA PHE A 145 6.40 14.14 -2.01
C PHE A 145 5.71 14.57 -3.31
N GLY A 146 4.40 14.76 -3.30
CA GLY A 146 3.66 15.29 -4.44
C GLY A 146 3.09 14.22 -5.38
N ASN A 147 2.69 13.08 -4.85
CA ASN A 147 1.99 12.03 -5.60
C ASN A 147 0.55 11.89 -5.08
N ILE A 148 -0.37 11.46 -5.93
CA ILE A 148 -1.65 10.91 -5.52
C ILE A 148 -1.43 9.40 -5.36
N VAL A 149 -1.84 8.83 -4.21
CA VAL A 149 -1.63 7.41 -3.92
C VAL A 149 -2.96 6.76 -3.59
N ALA A 150 -3.38 5.78 -4.37
CA ALA A 150 -4.54 4.95 -4.10
C ALA A 150 -4.09 3.57 -3.59
N LEU A 151 -4.32 3.31 -2.31
CA LEU A 151 -4.17 1.98 -1.69
C LEU A 151 -5.45 1.18 -1.89
N ILE A 152 -5.35 -0.04 -2.40
CA ILE A 152 -6.50 -0.89 -2.72
C ILE A 152 -6.63 -2.02 -1.71
N ASP A 153 -7.85 -2.27 -1.19
CA ASP A 153 -8.21 -3.58 -0.65
C ASP A 153 -8.84 -4.42 -1.77
N HIS A 154 -8.33 -5.64 -1.91
CA HIS A 154 -8.87 -6.62 -2.85
C HIS A 154 -9.89 -7.52 -2.13
N PRO A 155 -11.19 -7.46 -2.49
CA PRO A 155 -12.23 -8.25 -1.82
C PRO A 155 -11.93 -9.75 -1.80
N TYR A 156 -12.22 -10.39 -0.66
CA TYR A 156 -12.00 -11.81 -0.38
C TYR A 156 -10.53 -12.26 -0.36
N ASP A 157 -9.58 -11.37 -0.66
CA ASP A 157 -8.14 -11.62 -0.58
C ASP A 157 -7.56 -11.02 0.70
N ALA A 158 -7.87 -9.75 1.00
CA ALA A 158 -7.50 -9.16 2.28
C ALA A 158 -8.13 -9.92 3.46
N ASP A 159 -7.40 -10.08 4.56
CA ASP A 159 -7.89 -10.75 5.78
C ASP A 159 -9.26 -10.23 6.21
N ILE A 160 -9.43 -8.91 6.14
CA ILE A 160 -10.68 -8.22 6.39
C ILE A 160 -10.70 -6.89 5.64
N ILE A 161 -11.85 -6.55 5.08
CA ILE A 161 -12.16 -5.21 4.58
C ILE A 161 -13.35 -4.69 5.38
N GLU A 162 -13.23 -3.49 5.94
CA GLU A 162 -14.35 -2.79 6.57
C GLU A 162 -14.71 -1.56 5.73
N PHE A 163 -15.93 -1.55 5.22
CA PHE A 163 -16.48 -0.49 4.39
C PHE A 163 -16.97 0.69 5.24
N PRO A 164 -17.11 1.90 4.65
CA PRO A 164 -17.58 3.08 5.38
C PRO A 164 -18.99 2.94 5.98
N ASP A 165 -19.80 2.00 5.51
CA ASP A 165 -21.13 1.69 6.07
C ASP A 165 -21.08 0.65 7.20
N GLY A 166 -19.88 0.26 7.63
CA GLY A 166 -19.63 -0.73 8.69
C GLY A 166 -19.71 -2.19 8.24
N LYS A 167 -20.08 -2.46 6.98
CA LYS A 167 -20.06 -3.83 6.47
C LYS A 167 -18.63 -4.34 6.33
N THR A 168 -18.46 -5.65 6.53
CA THR A 168 -17.16 -6.30 6.40
C THR A 168 -17.19 -7.40 5.34
N ILE A 169 -16.06 -7.57 4.66
CA ILE A 169 -15.76 -8.75 3.84
C ILE A 169 -14.52 -9.40 4.45
N MET A 170 -14.65 -10.67 4.81
CA MET A 170 -13.53 -11.48 5.29
C MET A 170 -12.82 -12.17 4.13
N THR A 171 -11.59 -12.61 4.36
CA THR A 171 -10.85 -13.42 3.40
C THR A 171 -11.65 -14.64 2.96
N GLY A 172 -11.60 -14.93 1.67
CA GLY A 172 -12.21 -16.13 1.09
C GLY A 172 -11.28 -17.35 1.21
N ASN A 173 -11.81 -18.52 0.91
CA ASN A 173 -11.00 -19.73 0.84
C ASN A 173 -10.29 -19.81 -0.54
N ILE A 174 -9.18 -19.07 -0.69
CA ILE A 174 -8.36 -19.08 -1.90
C ILE A 174 -7.15 -19.98 -1.66
N PRO A 175 -7.05 -21.13 -2.35
CA PRO A 175 -5.92 -22.04 -2.16
C PRO A 175 -4.59 -21.39 -2.54
N GLU A 176 -3.54 -21.62 -1.75
CA GLU A 176 -2.18 -21.11 -2.01
C GLU A 176 -1.43 -21.96 -3.04
N THR A 177 -2.03 -22.21 -4.19
CA THR A 177 -1.38 -22.88 -5.31
C THR A 177 -0.92 -21.89 -6.36
N THR A 178 0.14 -22.20 -7.10
CA THR A 178 0.62 -21.35 -8.21
C THR A 178 -0.51 -20.96 -9.16
N LYS A 179 -1.40 -21.92 -9.51
CA LYS A 179 -2.55 -21.67 -10.38
C LYS A 179 -3.51 -20.63 -9.78
N SER A 180 -3.80 -20.74 -8.48
CA SER A 180 -4.67 -19.79 -7.78
C SER A 180 -4.03 -18.42 -7.67
N LEU A 181 -2.73 -18.34 -7.39
CA LEU A 181 -1.99 -17.08 -7.31
C LEU A 181 -1.92 -16.38 -8.69
N ILE A 182 -1.71 -17.11 -9.78
CA ILE A 182 -1.80 -16.58 -11.15
C ILE A 182 -3.20 -16.00 -11.43
N LYS A 183 -4.27 -16.70 -11.03
CA LYS A 183 -5.63 -16.19 -11.18
C LYS A 183 -5.84 -14.94 -10.32
N LEU A 184 -5.35 -14.95 -9.09
CA LEU A 184 -5.52 -13.86 -8.15
C LEU A 184 -4.79 -12.59 -8.62
N THR A 185 -3.55 -12.70 -9.15
CA THR A 185 -2.83 -11.55 -9.71
C THR A 185 -3.58 -10.91 -10.90
N LYS A 186 -4.28 -11.72 -11.72
CA LYS A 186 -5.12 -11.20 -12.82
C LYS A 186 -6.32 -10.42 -12.29
N VAL A 187 -7.04 -10.96 -11.30
CA VAL A 187 -8.18 -10.26 -10.67
C VAL A 187 -7.73 -8.95 -10.02
N ARG A 188 -6.60 -8.96 -9.33
CA ARG A 188 -6.02 -7.74 -8.74
C ARG A 188 -5.57 -6.73 -9.80
N ALA A 189 -5.03 -7.18 -10.93
CA ALA A 189 -4.66 -6.33 -12.06
C ALA A 189 -5.90 -5.62 -12.65
N GLU A 190 -7.03 -6.32 -12.75
CA GLU A 190 -8.30 -5.73 -13.14
C GLU A 190 -8.80 -4.71 -12.10
N ASP A 191 -8.62 -4.96 -10.80
CA ASP A 191 -8.95 -3.99 -9.74
C ASP A 191 -8.09 -2.73 -9.86
N ILE A 192 -6.79 -2.88 -10.14
CA ILE A 192 -5.87 -1.75 -10.39
C ILE A 192 -6.39 -0.90 -11.56
N SER A 193 -6.71 -1.52 -12.70
CA SER A 193 -7.24 -0.83 -13.88
C SER A 193 -8.60 -0.17 -13.62
N PHE A 194 -9.46 -0.82 -12.85
CA PHE A 194 -10.75 -0.27 -12.45
C PHE A 194 -10.57 0.97 -11.57
N VAL A 195 -9.72 0.92 -10.54
CA VAL A 195 -9.46 2.07 -9.67
C VAL A 195 -8.84 3.25 -10.44
N ILE A 196 -7.95 2.99 -11.41
CA ILE A 196 -7.46 4.04 -12.32
C ILE A 196 -8.63 4.72 -13.04
N SER A 197 -9.57 3.94 -13.59
CA SER A 197 -10.73 4.46 -14.30
C SER A 197 -11.60 5.34 -13.39
N GLU A 198 -11.90 4.86 -12.19
CA GLU A 198 -12.69 5.58 -11.21
C GLU A 198 -12.03 6.90 -10.75
N VAL A 199 -10.72 6.87 -10.46
CA VAL A 199 -9.96 8.08 -10.06
C VAL A 199 -9.90 9.11 -11.19
N LEU A 200 -9.90 8.67 -12.45
CA LEU A 200 -9.86 9.58 -13.60
C LEU A 200 -11.26 10.11 -14.00
N GLN A 201 -12.36 9.53 -13.49
CA GLN A 201 -13.71 10.02 -13.78
C GLN A 201 -14.02 11.33 -13.05
N SER A 202 -14.68 12.26 -13.73
CA SER A 202 -14.92 13.61 -13.20
C SER A 202 -15.78 13.66 -11.92
N SER A 203 -16.67 12.70 -11.72
CA SER A 203 -17.53 12.62 -10.53
C SER A 203 -16.75 12.24 -9.28
N LEU A 204 -15.98 11.14 -9.33
CA LEU A 204 -15.16 10.69 -8.22
C LEU A 204 -13.99 11.67 -7.97
N TYR A 205 -13.37 12.16 -9.03
CA TYR A 205 -12.32 13.18 -8.97
C TYR A 205 -12.76 14.39 -8.14
N LYS A 206 -13.92 14.98 -8.45
CA LYS A 206 -14.44 16.16 -7.74
C LYS A 206 -14.76 15.89 -6.27
N SER A 207 -15.26 14.71 -5.96
CA SER A 207 -15.67 14.35 -4.59
C SER A 207 -14.49 13.90 -3.72
N VAL A 208 -13.59 13.07 -4.26
CA VAL A 208 -12.50 12.44 -3.52
C VAL A 208 -11.28 13.37 -3.41
N LEU A 209 -10.84 13.97 -4.50
CA LEU A 209 -9.64 14.81 -4.55
C LEU A 209 -9.94 16.30 -4.27
N LYS A 210 -10.98 16.59 -3.49
CA LYS A 210 -11.30 17.96 -3.08
C LYS A 210 -10.10 18.60 -2.37
N GLY A 211 -9.67 19.77 -2.89
CA GLY A 211 -8.50 20.47 -2.33
C GLY A 211 -7.15 20.06 -2.94
N LEU A 212 -7.13 19.15 -3.90
CA LEU A 212 -5.92 18.90 -4.69
C LEU A 212 -5.55 20.19 -5.43
N PRO A 213 -4.28 20.70 -5.29
CA PRO A 213 -3.88 21.97 -5.89
C PRO A 213 -3.48 21.82 -7.38
N GLY A 214 -4.25 21.09 -8.15
CA GLY A 214 -3.97 20.78 -9.56
C GLY A 214 -4.82 19.66 -10.11
N SER A 215 -4.25 18.85 -10.99
CA SER A 215 -4.93 17.70 -11.62
C SER A 215 -4.08 16.44 -11.60
N VAL A 216 -4.68 15.28 -11.91
CA VAL A 216 -3.93 14.04 -12.13
C VAL A 216 -3.11 14.14 -13.40
N ASP A 217 -1.83 13.78 -13.33
CA ASP A 217 -0.97 13.59 -14.50
C ASP A 217 -1.28 12.23 -15.14
N LYS A 218 -2.08 12.26 -16.20
CA LYS A 218 -2.49 11.04 -16.91
C LYS A 218 -1.35 10.34 -17.64
N SER A 219 -0.21 11.02 -17.86
CA SER A 219 0.99 10.43 -18.44
C SER A 219 1.87 9.73 -17.41
N LYS A 220 1.61 9.95 -16.12
CA LYS A 220 2.39 9.41 -15.00
C LYS A 220 1.52 8.61 -14.04
N ILE A 221 0.95 7.51 -14.54
CA ILE A 221 0.23 6.54 -13.75
C ILE A 221 1.13 5.33 -13.55
N VAL A 222 1.45 4.98 -12.32
CA VAL A 222 2.32 3.84 -11.99
C VAL A 222 1.59 2.84 -11.09
N ALA A 223 1.89 1.56 -11.27
CA ALA A 223 1.40 0.47 -10.43
C ALA A 223 2.54 -0.05 -9.56
N LEU A 224 2.39 0.05 -8.25
CA LEU A 224 3.35 -0.46 -7.26
C LEU A 224 2.66 -1.50 -6.38
N GLY A 225 3.43 -2.38 -5.77
CA GLY A 225 2.89 -3.27 -4.77
C GLY A 225 3.95 -4.00 -3.97
N HIS A 226 3.53 -4.57 -2.86
CA HIS A 226 4.33 -5.44 -2.01
C HIS A 226 3.92 -6.89 -2.23
N SER A 227 4.89 -7.81 -2.29
CA SER A 227 4.61 -9.25 -2.37
C SER A 227 3.70 -9.57 -3.57
N LEU A 228 2.60 -10.27 -3.39
CA LEU A 228 1.62 -10.56 -4.44
C LEU A 228 1.09 -9.28 -5.14
N GLY A 229 1.09 -8.15 -4.42
CA GLY A 229 0.71 -6.84 -4.98
C GLY A 229 1.67 -6.35 -6.05
N GLY A 230 2.98 -6.59 -5.90
CA GLY A 230 3.99 -6.28 -6.91
C GLY A 230 3.84 -7.13 -8.16
N ALA A 231 3.58 -8.44 -8.00
CA ALA A 231 3.24 -9.32 -9.10
C ALA A 231 1.97 -8.86 -9.84
N SER A 232 0.96 -8.41 -9.09
CA SER A 232 -0.29 -7.88 -9.65
C SER A 232 -0.06 -6.58 -10.42
N ALA A 233 0.84 -5.71 -9.95
CA ALA A 233 1.26 -4.51 -10.66
C ALA A 233 1.92 -4.85 -12.00
N ALA A 234 2.79 -5.87 -12.04
CA ALA A 234 3.42 -6.34 -13.29
C ALA A 234 2.37 -6.84 -14.29
N VAL A 235 1.36 -7.60 -13.82
CA VAL A 235 0.26 -8.09 -14.67
C VAL A 235 -0.63 -6.92 -15.16
N ALA A 236 -0.89 -5.92 -14.31
CA ALA A 236 -1.69 -4.75 -14.69
C ALA A 236 -1.02 -3.94 -15.82
N ILE A 237 0.30 -3.83 -15.81
CA ILE A 237 1.06 -3.12 -16.87
C ILE A 237 0.90 -3.79 -18.24
N LEU A 238 0.77 -5.12 -18.30
CA LEU A 238 0.52 -5.84 -19.55
C LEU A 238 -0.86 -5.53 -20.14
N SER A 239 -1.86 -5.32 -19.29
CA SER A 239 -3.26 -5.19 -19.71
C SER A 239 -3.73 -3.74 -19.83
N ASP A 240 -3.10 -2.80 -19.12
CA ASP A 240 -3.53 -1.40 -19.08
C ASP A 240 -2.44 -0.46 -19.64
N LYS A 241 -2.69 0.06 -20.83
CA LYS A 241 -1.76 0.97 -21.53
C LYS A 241 -1.56 2.31 -20.81
N ARG A 242 -2.48 2.71 -19.92
CA ARG A 242 -2.39 3.97 -19.16
C ARG A 242 -1.26 3.94 -18.12
N ILE A 243 -0.89 2.75 -17.64
CA ILE A 243 0.18 2.59 -16.66
C ILE A 243 1.53 2.75 -17.37
N CYS A 244 2.34 3.73 -16.96
CA CYS A 244 3.63 4.01 -17.59
C CYS A 244 4.76 3.10 -17.10
N GLY A 245 4.61 2.46 -15.93
CA GLY A 245 5.60 1.55 -15.36
C GLY A 245 5.20 1.10 -13.96
N GLY A 246 6.05 0.32 -13.31
CA GLY A 246 5.73 -0.21 -11.98
C GLY A 246 6.91 -0.68 -11.16
N MET A 247 6.57 -1.18 -9.97
CA MET A 247 7.57 -1.67 -9.02
C MET A 247 6.98 -2.80 -8.18
N ASP A 248 7.78 -3.82 -7.99
CA ASP A 248 7.54 -4.87 -7.02
C ASP A 248 8.45 -4.68 -5.80
N MET A 249 7.84 -4.75 -4.62
CA MET A 249 8.55 -4.76 -3.35
C MET A 249 8.49 -6.16 -2.75
N ASP A 250 9.59 -6.89 -2.88
CA ASP A 250 9.87 -8.20 -2.27
C ASP A 250 8.87 -9.31 -2.61
N GLY A 251 8.27 -9.29 -3.82
CA GLY A 251 7.27 -10.26 -4.27
C GLY A 251 7.79 -11.27 -5.27
N GLN A 252 7.22 -12.46 -5.26
CA GLN A 252 7.40 -13.45 -6.31
C GLN A 252 6.61 -13.05 -7.56
N ILE A 253 7.21 -13.18 -8.74
CA ILE A 253 6.55 -12.82 -10.00
C ILE A 253 5.87 -14.05 -10.62
N PHE A 254 4.66 -13.87 -11.15
CA PHE A 254 3.85 -14.91 -11.77
C PHE A 254 3.54 -14.62 -13.23
N ASP A 255 3.13 -15.68 -13.95
CA ASP A 255 2.62 -15.55 -15.31
C ASP A 255 1.28 -14.74 -15.33
N PRO A 256 1.02 -13.99 -16.42
CA PRO A 256 1.80 -13.93 -17.68
C PRO A 256 3.02 -12.99 -17.63
N ALA A 257 3.16 -12.14 -16.62
CA ALA A 257 4.25 -11.17 -16.56
C ALA A 257 5.64 -11.85 -16.54
N LEU A 258 5.78 -12.95 -15.79
CA LEU A 258 7.04 -13.68 -15.67
C LEU A 258 7.60 -14.13 -17.01
N SER A 259 6.77 -14.74 -17.85
CA SER A 259 7.21 -15.28 -19.15
C SER A 259 7.28 -14.23 -20.26
N GLN A 260 6.35 -13.27 -20.27
CA GLN A 260 6.28 -12.26 -21.30
C GLN A 260 7.26 -11.10 -21.09
N GLY A 261 7.62 -10.80 -19.82
CA GLY A 261 8.34 -9.58 -19.47
C GLY A 261 7.51 -8.33 -19.74
N LEU A 262 8.14 -7.16 -19.64
CA LEU A 262 7.48 -5.86 -19.82
C LEU A 262 8.32 -4.96 -20.73
N GLU A 263 7.65 -4.20 -21.62
CA GLU A 263 8.26 -3.14 -22.42
C GLU A 263 8.44 -1.85 -21.63
N LYS A 264 7.64 -1.66 -20.58
CA LYS A 264 7.62 -0.47 -19.74
C LYS A 264 8.62 -0.57 -18.58
N PRO A 265 9.08 0.55 -18.02
CA PRO A 265 9.95 0.56 -16.85
C PRO A 265 9.42 -0.27 -15.70
N PHE A 266 10.28 -1.10 -15.09
CA PHE A 266 9.90 -1.87 -13.91
C PHE A 266 11.10 -2.08 -12.96
N PHE A 267 10.89 -1.79 -11.67
CA PHE A 267 11.91 -1.99 -10.64
C PHE A 267 11.53 -3.14 -9.71
N LEU A 268 12.52 -3.93 -9.35
CA LEU A 268 12.45 -4.94 -8.29
C LEU A 268 13.20 -4.38 -7.08
N VAL A 269 12.52 -4.23 -5.96
CA VAL A 269 13.09 -3.70 -4.70
C VAL A 269 12.88 -4.74 -3.62
N GLY A 270 13.92 -5.28 -3.02
CA GLY A 270 13.73 -6.37 -2.07
C GLY A 270 14.78 -6.46 -0.98
N ARG A 271 14.56 -7.42 -0.11
CA ARG A 271 15.46 -7.81 0.97
C ARG A 271 16.74 -8.45 0.45
N PRO A 272 17.78 -8.53 1.28
CA PRO A 272 18.99 -9.30 0.93
C PRO A 272 18.68 -10.74 0.52
N ASN A 273 19.38 -11.22 -0.49
CA ASN A 273 19.26 -12.58 -1.04
C ASN A 273 17.93 -12.95 -1.72
N HIS A 274 16.95 -12.04 -1.84
CA HIS A 274 15.67 -12.38 -2.47
C HIS A 274 15.86 -13.05 -3.85
N SER A 275 16.65 -12.46 -4.73
CA SER A 275 16.91 -13.00 -6.07
C SER A 275 17.67 -14.33 -6.11
N LYS A 276 18.30 -14.74 -4.99
CA LYS A 276 18.92 -16.07 -4.85
C LYS A 276 17.92 -17.11 -4.36
N GLU A 277 16.95 -16.69 -3.54
CA GLU A 277 15.93 -17.55 -2.95
C GLU A 277 14.71 -17.71 -3.86
N ASP A 278 14.41 -16.69 -4.68
CA ASP A 278 13.34 -16.68 -5.66
C ASP A 278 13.89 -16.50 -7.09
N ALA A 279 13.98 -17.62 -7.81
CA ALA A 279 14.47 -17.63 -9.20
C ALA A 279 13.59 -16.83 -10.18
N THR A 280 12.32 -16.51 -9.79
CA THR A 280 11.41 -15.74 -10.67
C THR A 280 11.93 -14.33 -10.91
N TRP A 281 12.65 -13.72 -9.94
CA TRP A 281 13.22 -12.39 -10.08
C TRP A 281 14.26 -12.34 -11.21
N ASN A 282 15.22 -13.27 -11.22
CA ASN A 282 16.25 -13.31 -12.26
C ASN A 282 15.64 -13.56 -13.64
N LYS A 283 14.67 -14.48 -13.72
CA LYS A 283 13.96 -14.80 -14.96
C LYS A 283 13.16 -13.60 -15.48
N PHE A 284 12.39 -12.97 -14.61
CA PHE A 284 11.60 -11.79 -14.96
C PHE A 284 12.50 -10.61 -15.36
N PHE A 285 13.57 -10.35 -14.58
CA PHE A 285 14.52 -9.29 -14.88
C PHE A 285 15.18 -9.48 -16.26
N ALA A 286 15.52 -10.71 -16.64
CA ALA A 286 16.03 -11.01 -17.97
C ALA A 286 15.00 -10.67 -19.07
N ASN A 287 13.71 -10.95 -18.82
CA ASN A 287 12.61 -10.72 -19.76
C ASN A 287 12.14 -9.25 -19.85
N LEU A 288 12.58 -8.37 -18.94
CA LEU A 288 12.26 -6.94 -19.02
C LEU A 288 13.03 -6.27 -20.15
N ARG A 289 12.33 -5.54 -21.02
CA ARG A 289 12.87 -4.79 -22.15
C ARG A 289 12.92 -3.29 -21.92
N GLY A 290 12.05 -2.76 -21.03
CA GLY A 290 12.09 -1.38 -20.59
C GLY A 290 13.21 -1.08 -19.59
N SER A 291 13.28 0.17 -19.12
CA SER A 291 14.20 0.56 -18.04
C SER A 291 13.97 -0.30 -16.79
N LYS A 292 15.02 -0.89 -16.26
CA LYS A 292 14.92 -1.86 -15.16
C LYS A 292 15.99 -1.65 -14.12
N LYS A 293 15.63 -1.89 -12.86
CA LYS A 293 16.58 -1.95 -11.74
C LYS A 293 16.20 -3.07 -10.80
N MET A 294 17.21 -3.69 -10.20
CA MET A 294 17.08 -4.58 -9.06
C MET A 294 17.82 -3.94 -7.90
N ILE A 295 17.10 -3.61 -6.84
CA ILE A 295 17.59 -2.83 -5.69
C ILE A 295 17.43 -3.69 -4.44
N THR A 296 18.52 -3.89 -3.73
CA THR A 296 18.52 -4.54 -2.43
C THR A 296 18.57 -3.50 -1.32
N ILE A 297 17.71 -3.64 -0.32
CA ILE A 297 17.73 -2.81 0.88
C ILE A 297 18.23 -3.68 2.04
N ASP A 298 19.41 -3.36 2.54
CA ASP A 298 20.03 -4.12 3.61
C ASP A 298 19.23 -4.08 4.92
N ARG A 299 19.37 -5.14 5.71
CA ARG A 299 18.71 -5.29 7.03
C ARG A 299 17.18 -5.34 6.97
N THR A 300 16.60 -5.53 5.79
CA THR A 300 15.17 -5.75 5.61
C THR A 300 14.84 -7.24 5.56
N VAL A 301 13.58 -7.55 5.86
CA VAL A 301 12.91 -8.83 5.65
C VAL A 301 11.59 -8.58 4.92
N HIS A 302 10.84 -9.61 4.58
CA HIS A 302 9.57 -9.46 3.82
C HIS A 302 8.61 -8.46 4.47
N GLY A 303 8.37 -8.55 5.77
CA GLY A 303 7.49 -7.64 6.50
C GLY A 303 8.00 -6.19 6.62
N SER A 304 9.27 -5.93 6.29
CA SER A 304 9.81 -4.57 6.28
C SER A 304 9.15 -3.66 5.23
N PHE A 305 8.56 -4.25 4.18
CA PHE A 305 7.89 -3.51 3.10
C PHE A 305 6.40 -3.24 3.39
N THR A 306 6.03 -3.27 4.68
CA THR A 306 4.76 -2.82 5.25
C THR A 306 5.01 -1.68 6.24
N ASP A 307 3.95 -1.20 6.90
CA ASP A 307 4.12 -0.20 7.98
C ASP A 307 4.58 -0.82 9.32
N TYR A 308 4.74 -2.15 9.42
CA TYR A 308 5.16 -2.80 10.67
C TYR A 308 6.42 -2.20 11.32
N PRO A 309 7.51 -1.87 10.60
CA PRO A 309 8.67 -1.26 11.22
C PRO A 309 8.35 0.03 11.96
N GLN A 310 7.56 0.93 11.36
CA GLN A 310 7.16 2.20 11.93
C GLN A 310 6.21 2.02 13.11
N LEU A 311 5.25 1.09 13.01
CA LEU A 311 4.31 0.77 14.09
C LEU A 311 5.05 0.23 15.32
N ILE A 312 5.98 -0.72 15.13
CA ILE A 312 6.77 -1.30 16.21
C ILE A 312 7.70 -0.25 16.83
N GLN A 313 8.31 0.62 16.02
CA GLN A 313 9.11 1.73 16.53
C GLN A 313 8.27 2.65 17.44
N ALA A 314 7.04 2.98 17.02
CA ALA A 314 6.15 3.86 17.78
C ALA A 314 5.70 3.26 19.12
N LEU A 315 5.69 1.93 19.26
CA LEU A 315 5.39 1.26 20.54
C LEU A 315 6.50 1.44 21.59
N ASN A 316 7.70 1.85 21.18
CA ASN A 316 8.85 2.02 22.08
C ASN A 316 9.06 0.80 23.02
N LEU A 317 9.05 -0.39 22.45
CA LEU A 317 9.13 -1.65 23.18
C LEU A 317 10.48 -1.82 23.88
N PRO A 318 10.53 -2.54 25.02
CA PRO A 318 11.79 -2.97 25.63
C PRO A 318 12.68 -3.72 24.62
N ALA A 319 14.01 -3.62 24.79
CA ALA A 319 14.99 -4.20 23.86
C ALA A 319 14.78 -5.70 23.61
N SER A 320 14.40 -6.47 24.65
CA SER A 320 14.09 -7.90 24.52
C SER A 320 12.91 -8.18 23.63
N ALA A 321 11.81 -7.41 23.75
CA ALA A 321 10.62 -7.53 22.93
C ALA A 321 10.90 -7.07 21.49
N SER A 322 11.61 -5.95 21.33
CA SER A 322 12.06 -5.47 20.01
C SER A 322 12.91 -6.52 19.28
N LYS A 323 13.81 -7.20 19.98
CA LYS A 323 14.63 -8.29 19.43
C LYS A 323 13.78 -9.49 18.98
N ALA A 324 12.73 -9.84 19.73
CA ALA A 324 11.85 -10.96 19.40
C ALA A 324 11.04 -10.72 18.12
N ILE A 325 10.76 -9.46 17.76
CA ILE A 325 9.99 -9.07 16.57
C ILE A 325 10.86 -8.83 15.33
N GLN A 326 12.19 -8.73 15.47
CA GLN A 326 13.12 -8.50 14.36
C GLN A 326 12.95 -9.47 13.18
N PRO A 327 12.66 -10.77 13.36
CA PRO A 327 12.41 -11.66 12.22
C PRO A 327 11.23 -11.22 11.32
N LEU A 328 10.28 -10.45 11.87
CA LEU A 328 9.13 -9.93 11.13
C LEU A 328 9.41 -8.59 10.43
N ILE A 329 10.19 -7.71 11.06
CA ILE A 329 10.36 -6.32 10.62
C ILE A 329 11.76 -5.98 10.11
N GLY A 330 12.74 -6.88 10.29
CA GLY A 330 14.14 -6.61 10.02
C GLY A 330 14.80 -5.77 11.11
N THR A 331 16.02 -5.29 10.80
CA THR A 331 16.83 -4.45 11.71
C THR A 331 17.18 -3.10 11.08
N VAL A 332 16.61 -2.77 9.92
CA VAL A 332 16.76 -1.48 9.29
C VAL A 332 16.09 -0.40 10.16
N ASN A 333 16.69 0.79 10.23
CA ASN A 333 16.01 1.91 10.88
C ASN A 333 14.73 2.26 10.11
N PRO A 334 13.54 2.29 10.76
CA PRO A 334 12.27 2.52 10.07
C PRO A 334 12.19 3.85 9.31
N SER A 335 12.76 4.93 9.86
CA SER A 335 12.77 6.24 9.20
C SER A 335 13.70 6.27 8.00
N ASP A 336 14.85 5.59 8.06
CA ASP A 336 15.77 5.45 6.92
C ASP A 336 15.14 4.63 5.80
N LEU A 337 14.42 3.55 6.15
CA LEU A 337 13.70 2.72 5.19
C LEU A 337 12.62 3.52 4.46
N GLU A 338 11.77 4.24 5.22
CA GLU A 338 10.71 5.08 4.67
C GLU A 338 11.27 6.16 3.73
N ASN A 339 12.33 6.85 4.14
CA ASN A 339 13.00 7.85 3.33
C ASN A 339 13.64 7.24 2.08
N GLY A 340 14.26 6.08 2.21
CA GLY A 340 14.87 5.34 1.10
C GLY A 340 13.83 4.92 0.07
N LEU A 341 12.74 4.28 0.49
CA LEU A 341 11.64 3.88 -0.38
C LEU A 341 10.99 5.09 -1.06
N SER A 342 10.75 6.18 -0.32
CA SER A 342 10.19 7.40 -0.90
C SER A 342 11.09 8.00 -1.98
N LYS A 343 12.40 8.03 -1.78
CA LYS A 343 13.37 8.50 -2.80
C LYS A 343 13.37 7.63 -4.04
N ILE A 344 13.32 6.30 -3.86
CA ILE A 344 13.25 5.34 -4.99
C ILE A 344 11.97 5.58 -5.79
N VAL A 345 10.81 5.64 -5.11
CA VAL A 345 9.51 5.84 -5.75
C VAL A 345 9.42 7.19 -6.46
N VAL A 346 9.84 8.28 -5.81
CA VAL A 346 9.85 9.63 -6.43
C VAL A 346 10.74 9.67 -7.65
N SER A 347 11.93 9.07 -7.59
CA SER A 347 12.85 8.99 -8.73
C SER A 347 12.25 8.19 -9.89
N PHE A 348 11.64 7.04 -9.58
CA PHE A 348 10.96 6.20 -10.55
C PHE A 348 9.81 6.94 -11.25
N VAL A 349 8.91 7.53 -10.47
CA VAL A 349 7.74 8.27 -10.99
C VAL A 349 8.15 9.46 -11.85
N LYS A 350 9.23 10.17 -11.49
CA LYS A 350 9.75 11.27 -12.30
C LYS A 350 10.25 10.80 -13.67
N ALA A 351 10.89 9.65 -13.72
CA ALA A 351 11.43 9.07 -14.95
C ALA A 351 10.36 8.36 -15.80
N CYS A 352 9.23 7.98 -15.20
CA CYS A 352 8.14 7.29 -15.88
C CYS A 352 7.27 8.30 -16.63
N SER A 353 7.01 8.05 -17.89
CA SER A 353 6.01 8.77 -18.70
C SER A 353 5.48 7.84 -19.78
N ASN A 354 4.19 7.90 -20.08
CA ASN A 354 3.66 7.32 -21.32
C ASN A 354 4.04 8.22 -22.48
N ILE A 355 4.77 7.65 -23.44
CA ILE A 355 5.15 8.28 -24.70
C ILE A 355 3.95 8.23 -25.65
#